data_ce3755f4593b4cf33ecc2a271b44312a
#
_entry.id   ce3755f4593b4cf33ecc2a271b44312a
#
_cell.length_a   1.000
_cell.length_b   1.000
_cell.length_c   1.000
_cell.angle_alpha   90.00
_cell.angle_beta   90.00
_cell.angle_gamma   90.00
#
_symmetry.space_group_name_H-M   'P 1'
#
loop_
_entity.id
_entity.type
_entity.pdbx_description
1 polymer ?
#
loop_
_entity_poly.entity_id
_entity_poly.type
_entity_poly.pdbx_seq_one_letter_code
_entity_poly.pdbx_strand_id
1 'polypeptide(L)'
;MRALRSEGGCDWDREQTHASLKPYLIEEAYEVIQAIEEEDAQHLKEELGDVLLQVLFHAQIAEEDGEFSLAESIEHLNEKMIRRHPHVFGGSKAGYSYKQWEEIKAKEKGQTKSSRVGEFNKALPALSMARRVQENASTVGFDWKEASEAFFKIEEEAGEVKKLLEQNAASPKDGKPESQGDIETEI
;
A
#
# COMPACT_ATOMS: atom_id res chain seq x y z
N MET A 1 14.47 -7.18 20.88
CA MET A 1 13.22 -6.45 21.14
C MET A 1 12.66 -6.77 22.54
N ARG A 2 12.43 -8.03 22.90
CA ARG A 2 11.90 -8.40 24.22
C ARG A 2 12.70 -7.79 25.40
N ALA A 3 14.04 -7.82 25.35
CA ALA A 3 14.88 -7.24 26.41
C ALA A 3 14.75 -5.70 26.48
N LEU A 4 14.61 -5.02 25.34
CA LEU A 4 14.46 -3.56 25.31
C LEU A 4 13.10 -3.12 25.87
N ARG A 5 12.05 -3.90 25.65
CA ARG A 5 10.69 -3.60 26.10
C ARG A 5 10.34 -4.20 27.48
N SER A 6 11.24 -4.98 28.09
CA SER A 6 11.02 -5.55 29.42
C SER A 6 11.21 -4.53 30.55
N GLU A 7 10.79 -4.88 31.76
CA GLU A 7 11.09 -4.11 32.97
C GLU A 7 12.61 -3.96 33.12
N GLY A 8 13.09 -2.71 33.25
CA GLY A 8 14.53 -2.40 33.27
C GLY A 8 15.18 -2.29 31.89
N GLY A 9 14.43 -2.42 30.81
CA GLY A 9 14.88 -2.15 29.44
C GLY A 9 14.91 -0.64 29.12
N CYS A 10 14.67 -0.27 27.88
CA CYS A 10 14.66 1.12 27.45
C CYS A 10 13.25 1.72 27.61
N ASP A 11 13.15 2.85 28.30
CA ASP A 11 11.86 3.51 28.56
C ASP A 11 11.18 3.93 27.27
N TRP A 12 11.95 4.49 26.31
CA TRP A 12 11.43 4.88 25.02
C TRP A 12 10.85 3.68 24.24
N ASP A 13 11.58 2.55 24.18
CA ASP A 13 11.11 1.36 23.49
C ASP A 13 9.82 0.80 24.12
N ARG A 14 9.69 0.85 25.44
CA ARG A 14 8.51 0.38 26.18
C ARG A 14 7.26 1.21 25.93
N GLU A 15 7.42 2.51 25.71
CA GLU A 15 6.31 3.43 25.46
C GLU A 15 5.77 3.34 24.03
N GLN A 16 6.51 2.70 23.10
CA GLN A 16 6.07 2.61 21.72
C GLN A 16 4.83 1.74 21.56
N THR A 17 3.97 2.19 20.65
CA THR A 17 2.74 1.50 20.21
C THR A 17 2.76 1.32 18.69
N HIS A 18 1.88 0.48 18.16
CA HIS A 18 1.66 0.38 16.70
C HIS A 18 1.42 1.74 16.05
N ALA A 19 0.73 2.65 16.74
CA ALA A 19 0.40 3.97 16.20
C ALA A 19 1.61 4.91 16.19
N SER A 20 2.42 4.92 17.26
CA SER A 20 3.60 5.80 17.38
C SER A 20 4.71 5.41 16.41
N LEU A 21 4.79 4.13 16.02
CA LEU A 21 5.81 3.62 15.10
C LEU A 21 5.48 3.84 13.61
N LYS A 22 4.26 4.24 13.24
CA LYS A 22 3.90 4.47 11.83
C LYS A 22 4.82 5.43 11.08
N PRO A 23 5.20 6.61 11.64
CA PRO A 23 6.12 7.52 10.96
C PRO A 23 7.47 6.88 10.65
N TYR A 24 8.07 6.20 11.63
CA TYR A 24 9.36 5.53 11.48
C TYR A 24 9.32 4.45 10.39
N LEU A 25 8.31 3.59 10.37
CA LEU A 25 8.17 2.58 9.31
C LEU A 25 8.12 3.20 7.90
N ILE A 26 7.53 4.39 7.76
CA ILE A 26 7.49 5.11 6.48
C ILE A 26 8.87 5.69 6.15
N GLU A 27 9.56 6.27 7.14
CA GLU A 27 10.89 6.85 7.02
C GLU A 27 11.88 5.79 6.56
N GLU A 28 12.02 4.68 7.28
CA GLU A 28 12.90 3.55 6.90
C GLU A 28 12.60 3.01 5.49
N ALA A 29 11.30 2.95 5.12
CA ALA A 29 10.95 2.51 3.77
C ALA A 29 11.43 3.48 2.68
N TYR A 30 11.46 4.79 2.93
CA TYR A 30 12.00 5.78 2.00
C TYR A 30 13.52 5.77 1.98
N GLU A 31 14.19 5.52 3.10
CA GLU A 31 15.66 5.39 3.18
C GLU A 31 16.15 4.16 2.42
N VAL A 32 15.42 3.03 2.50
CA VAL A 32 15.66 1.89 1.60
C VAL A 32 15.54 2.28 0.12
N ILE A 33 14.53 3.07 -0.25
CA ILE A 33 14.35 3.52 -1.64
C ILE A 33 15.53 4.41 -2.05
N GLN A 34 15.95 5.34 -1.20
CA GLN A 34 17.10 6.20 -1.44
C GLN A 34 18.38 5.39 -1.65
N ALA A 35 18.67 4.43 -0.76
CA ALA A 35 19.84 3.58 -0.88
C ALA A 35 19.86 2.75 -2.18
N ILE A 36 18.68 2.33 -2.66
CA ILE A 36 18.53 1.65 -3.96
C ILE A 36 18.85 2.62 -5.11
N GLU A 37 18.34 3.86 -5.07
CA GLU A 37 18.56 4.87 -6.10
C GLU A 37 20.03 5.33 -6.17
N GLU A 38 20.71 5.35 -5.02
CA GLU A 38 22.13 5.68 -4.90
C GLU A 38 23.06 4.50 -5.28
N GLU A 39 22.51 3.31 -5.50
CA GLU A 39 23.27 2.07 -5.76
C GLU A 39 24.27 1.74 -4.64
N ASP A 40 24.02 2.21 -3.40
CA ASP A 40 24.86 1.99 -2.24
C ASP A 40 24.43 0.73 -1.47
N ALA A 41 25.15 -0.36 -1.71
CA ALA A 41 24.87 -1.65 -1.06
C ALA A 41 25.12 -1.63 0.46
N GLN A 42 26.02 -0.78 0.97
CA GLN A 42 26.28 -0.68 2.40
C GLN A 42 25.16 0.08 3.10
N HIS A 43 24.70 1.20 2.52
CA HIS A 43 23.54 1.95 2.97
C HIS A 43 22.28 1.07 2.91
N LEU A 44 22.03 0.41 1.78
CA LEU A 44 20.89 -0.51 1.64
C LEU A 44 20.86 -1.61 2.72
N LYS A 45 22.01 -2.17 3.09
CA LYS A 45 22.11 -3.16 4.17
C LYS A 45 21.70 -2.58 5.52
N GLU A 46 22.08 -1.33 5.80
CA GLU A 46 21.73 -0.60 7.03
C GLU A 46 20.22 -0.38 7.09
N GLU A 47 19.63 0.22 6.06
CA GLU A 47 18.21 0.55 6.00
C GLU A 47 17.30 -0.70 6.01
N LEU A 48 17.72 -1.79 5.38
CA LEU A 48 17.01 -3.08 5.51
C LEU A 48 17.03 -3.61 6.96
N GLY A 49 18.08 -3.32 7.71
CA GLY A 49 18.16 -3.61 9.15
C GLY A 49 17.12 -2.82 9.94
N ASP A 50 16.94 -1.54 9.61
CA ASP A 50 16.02 -0.65 10.29
C ASP A 50 14.55 -0.95 9.93
N VAL A 51 14.25 -1.28 8.68
CA VAL A 51 12.93 -1.87 8.33
C VAL A 51 12.68 -3.17 9.10
N LEU A 52 13.68 -4.04 9.24
CA LEU A 52 13.53 -5.27 10.04
C LEU A 52 13.29 -4.94 11.52
N LEU A 53 13.95 -3.90 12.08
CA LEU A 53 13.72 -3.43 13.41
C LEU A 53 12.25 -3.03 13.62
N GLN A 54 11.63 -2.31 12.68
CA GLN A 54 10.20 -1.98 12.73
C GLN A 54 9.32 -3.25 12.77
N VAL A 55 9.65 -4.26 11.97
CA VAL A 55 8.93 -5.54 11.99
C VAL A 55 9.05 -6.22 13.37
N LEU A 56 10.23 -6.21 13.98
CA LEU A 56 10.48 -6.79 15.30
C LEU A 56 9.74 -6.02 16.39
N PHE A 57 9.64 -4.69 16.31
CA PHE A 57 8.87 -3.86 17.21
C PHE A 57 7.38 -4.22 17.18
N HIS A 58 6.80 -4.20 15.98
CA HIS A 58 5.38 -4.51 15.83
C HIS A 58 5.05 -5.93 16.26
N ALA A 59 5.89 -6.90 15.96
CA ALA A 59 5.68 -8.28 16.39
C ALA A 59 5.81 -8.46 17.90
N GLN A 60 6.73 -7.72 18.54
CA GLN A 60 6.88 -7.76 20.01
C GLN A 60 5.68 -7.12 20.73
N ILE A 61 5.16 -6.00 20.22
CA ILE A 61 3.96 -5.36 20.77
C ILE A 61 2.76 -6.32 20.65
N ALA A 62 2.55 -6.93 19.47
CA ALA A 62 1.47 -7.88 19.28
C ALA A 62 1.59 -9.13 20.18
N GLU A 63 2.82 -9.61 20.45
CA GLU A 63 3.05 -10.72 21.38
C GLU A 63 2.72 -10.31 22.84
N GLU A 64 3.05 -9.09 23.25
CA GLU A 64 2.71 -8.53 24.57
C GLU A 64 1.20 -8.37 24.75
N ASP A 65 0.49 -8.00 23.67
CA ASP A 65 -0.98 -7.88 23.64
C ASP A 65 -1.70 -9.25 23.50
N GLY A 66 -0.94 -10.33 23.31
CA GLY A 66 -1.48 -11.69 23.17
C GLY A 66 -2.17 -11.94 21.81
N GLU A 67 -1.84 -11.16 20.79
CA GLU A 67 -2.45 -11.27 19.46
C GLU A 67 -1.74 -12.30 18.59
N PHE A 68 -0.43 -12.15 18.34
CA PHE A 68 0.41 -13.08 17.58
C PHE A 68 1.89 -12.85 17.88
N SER A 69 2.71 -13.85 17.55
CA SER A 69 4.18 -13.81 17.65
C SER A 69 4.86 -13.54 16.33
N LEU A 70 6.15 -13.15 16.37
CA LEU A 70 6.98 -13.06 15.17
C LEU A 70 7.04 -14.39 14.41
N ALA A 71 7.09 -15.52 15.12
CA ALA A 71 7.13 -16.86 14.50
C ALA A 71 5.87 -17.12 13.66
N GLU A 72 4.69 -16.80 14.19
CA GLU A 72 3.43 -16.94 13.45
C GLU A 72 3.37 -16.03 12.22
N SER A 73 3.90 -14.80 12.31
CA SER A 73 4.00 -13.91 11.16
C SER A 73 4.90 -14.47 10.05
N ILE A 74 6.05 -15.06 10.42
CA ILE A 74 6.97 -15.72 9.49
C ILE A 74 6.35 -16.97 8.88
N GLU A 75 5.66 -17.79 9.66
CA GLU A 75 4.96 -18.98 9.20
C GLU A 75 3.86 -18.61 8.19
N HIS A 76 3.04 -17.61 8.52
CA HIS A 76 2.02 -17.10 7.61
C HIS A 76 2.61 -16.57 6.29
N LEU A 77 3.74 -15.85 6.35
CA LEU A 77 4.44 -15.38 5.15
C LEU A 77 4.94 -16.56 4.32
N ASN A 78 5.56 -17.56 4.96
CA ASN A 78 6.11 -18.75 4.28
C ASN A 78 5.00 -19.54 3.57
N GLU A 79 3.91 -19.85 4.25
CA GLU A 79 2.76 -20.53 3.66
C GLU A 79 2.18 -19.76 2.47
N LYS A 80 2.04 -18.44 2.62
CA LYS A 80 1.59 -17.56 1.55
C LYS A 80 2.51 -17.61 0.34
N MET A 81 3.84 -17.60 0.54
CA MET A 81 4.82 -17.66 -0.57
C MET A 81 4.76 -19.01 -1.27
N ILE A 82 4.71 -20.12 -0.53
CA ILE A 82 4.57 -21.46 -1.11
C ILE A 82 3.30 -21.58 -1.94
N ARG A 83 2.17 -21.15 -1.40
CA ARG A 83 0.86 -21.24 -2.07
C ARG A 83 0.80 -20.38 -3.34
N ARG A 84 1.42 -19.19 -3.33
CA ARG A 84 1.40 -18.25 -4.47
C ARG A 84 2.43 -18.56 -5.55
N HIS A 85 3.36 -19.49 -5.30
CA HIS A 85 4.39 -19.89 -6.25
C HIS A 85 4.34 -21.38 -6.58
N PRO A 86 3.19 -21.90 -7.08
CA PRO A 86 3.05 -23.31 -7.39
C PRO A 86 4.00 -23.79 -8.50
N HIS A 87 4.52 -22.88 -9.31
CA HIS A 87 5.53 -23.16 -10.31
C HIS A 87 6.93 -23.43 -9.71
N VAL A 88 7.18 -22.99 -8.47
CA VAL A 88 8.43 -23.27 -7.74
C VAL A 88 8.25 -24.43 -6.77
N PHE A 89 7.19 -24.42 -5.97
CA PHE A 89 6.99 -25.33 -4.85
C PHE A 89 5.99 -26.46 -5.15
N GLY A 90 5.13 -26.30 -6.19
CA GLY A 90 4.02 -27.23 -6.47
C GLY A 90 4.23 -28.19 -7.66
N GLY A 91 5.44 -28.26 -8.23
CA GLY A 91 5.74 -29.16 -9.36
C GLY A 91 5.02 -28.79 -10.68
N SER A 92 4.37 -27.63 -10.74
CA SER A 92 3.76 -27.12 -11.98
C SER A 92 4.84 -26.75 -13.00
N LYS A 93 4.72 -27.26 -14.22
CA LYS A 93 5.62 -26.91 -15.35
C LYS A 93 5.26 -25.54 -15.99
N ALA A 94 4.15 -24.94 -15.58
CA ALA A 94 3.78 -23.60 -16.04
C ALA A 94 4.69 -22.56 -15.38
N GLY A 95 5.30 -21.68 -16.16
CA GLY A 95 6.11 -20.59 -15.66
C GLY A 95 5.30 -19.57 -14.85
N TYR A 96 5.96 -18.54 -14.32
CA TYR A 96 5.28 -17.44 -13.63
C TYR A 96 4.25 -16.75 -14.52
N SER A 97 3.06 -16.50 -13.98
CA SER A 97 2.01 -15.72 -14.61
C SER A 97 1.41 -14.74 -13.59
N TYR A 98 1.47 -13.45 -13.89
CA TYR A 98 0.85 -12.42 -13.05
C TYR A 98 -0.66 -12.66 -12.86
N LYS A 99 -1.35 -13.08 -13.93
CA LYS A 99 -2.77 -13.43 -13.88
C LYS A 99 -3.05 -14.56 -12.88
N GLN A 100 -2.27 -15.63 -12.92
CA GLN A 100 -2.41 -16.75 -11.98
C GLN A 100 -2.17 -16.31 -10.53
N TRP A 101 -1.19 -15.44 -10.31
CA TRP A 101 -0.89 -14.90 -8.99
C TRP A 101 -2.04 -14.03 -8.43
N GLU A 102 -2.66 -13.18 -9.27
CA GLU A 102 -3.84 -12.39 -8.88
C GLU A 102 -5.07 -13.28 -8.64
N GLU A 103 -5.27 -14.34 -9.42
CA GLU A 103 -6.35 -15.31 -9.20
C GLU A 103 -6.20 -16.04 -7.85
N ILE A 104 -4.98 -16.41 -7.48
CA ILE A 104 -4.70 -17.04 -6.18
C ILE A 104 -5.00 -16.05 -5.06
N LYS A 105 -4.54 -14.79 -5.16
CA LYS A 105 -4.83 -13.74 -4.18
C LYS A 105 -6.33 -13.48 -4.00
N ALA A 106 -7.07 -13.43 -5.10
CA ALA A 106 -8.52 -13.22 -5.06
C ALA A 106 -9.25 -14.36 -4.33
N LYS A 107 -8.85 -15.61 -4.58
CA LYS A 107 -9.38 -16.79 -3.88
C LYS A 107 -9.09 -16.76 -2.37
N GLU A 108 -7.87 -16.37 -1.98
CA GLU A 108 -7.48 -16.26 -0.57
C GLU A 108 -8.32 -15.26 0.22
N LYS A 109 -8.72 -14.17 -0.42
CA LYS A 109 -9.54 -13.12 0.22
C LYS A 109 -11.04 -13.48 0.29
N GLY A 110 -11.44 -14.65 -0.17
CA GLY A 110 -12.86 -15.05 -0.23
C GLY A 110 -13.71 -14.11 -1.11
N GLN A 111 -13.06 -13.33 -1.96
CA GLN A 111 -13.72 -12.36 -2.82
C GLN A 111 -14.52 -13.09 -3.89
N THR A 112 -15.80 -13.26 -3.64
CA THR A 112 -16.78 -13.30 -4.71
C THR A 112 -16.65 -11.99 -5.47
N LYS A 113 -16.45 -12.07 -6.79
CA LYS A 113 -16.18 -10.99 -7.76
C LYS A 113 -17.01 -9.69 -7.57
N SER A 114 -16.81 -8.95 -6.49
CA SER A 114 -17.52 -7.68 -6.30
C SER A 114 -16.89 -6.52 -7.09
N SER A 115 -15.61 -6.63 -7.41
CA SER A 115 -14.92 -5.68 -8.29
C SER A 115 -13.90 -6.38 -9.16
N ARG A 116 -13.89 -6.09 -10.47
CA ARG A 116 -12.87 -6.57 -11.40
C ARG A 116 -11.49 -5.95 -11.13
N VAL A 117 -11.48 -4.78 -10.54
CA VAL A 117 -10.27 -4.00 -10.25
C VAL A 117 -9.70 -4.29 -8.86
N GLY A 118 -10.49 -4.96 -7.99
CA GLY A 118 -10.08 -5.34 -6.64
C GLY A 118 -10.24 -4.23 -5.59
N GLU A 119 -9.74 -4.49 -4.39
CA GLU A 119 -9.74 -3.54 -3.29
C GLU A 119 -8.38 -2.84 -3.19
N PHE A 120 -8.39 -1.59 -2.79
CA PHE A 120 -7.20 -0.75 -2.64
C PHE A 120 -6.92 -0.43 -1.18
N ASN A 121 -5.64 -0.35 -0.83
CA ASN A 121 -5.23 0.15 0.47
C ASN A 121 -5.39 1.68 0.51
N LYS A 122 -6.40 2.15 1.25
CA LYS A 122 -6.71 3.57 1.40
C LYS A 122 -5.63 4.37 2.17
N ALA A 123 -4.68 3.68 2.80
CA ALA A 123 -3.56 4.33 3.48
C ALA A 123 -2.38 4.66 2.55
N LEU A 124 -2.42 4.23 1.29
CA LEU A 124 -1.38 4.58 0.32
C LEU A 124 -1.42 6.07 -0.01
N PRO A 125 -0.24 6.71 -0.24
CA PRO A 125 -0.20 8.04 -0.85
C PRO A 125 -0.98 8.07 -2.17
N ALA A 126 -1.64 9.19 -2.48
CA ALA A 126 -2.59 9.29 -3.59
C ALA A 126 -2.01 8.84 -4.94
N LEU A 127 -0.79 9.25 -5.29
CA LEU A 127 -0.14 8.84 -6.54
C LEU A 127 0.21 7.35 -6.58
N SER A 128 0.62 6.77 -5.44
CA SER A 128 0.87 5.33 -5.35
C SER A 128 -0.43 4.52 -5.46
N MET A 129 -1.52 5.05 -4.89
CA MET A 129 -2.85 4.46 -5.02
C MET A 129 -3.34 4.54 -6.46
N ALA A 130 -3.24 5.72 -7.11
CA ALA A 130 -3.62 5.91 -8.52
C ALA A 130 -2.87 4.95 -9.44
N ARG A 131 -1.54 4.84 -9.30
CA ARG A 131 -0.74 3.86 -10.04
C ARG A 131 -1.26 2.44 -9.83
N ARG A 132 -1.55 2.04 -8.58
CA ARG A 132 -2.04 0.69 -8.29
C ARG A 132 -3.42 0.41 -8.88
N VAL A 133 -4.32 1.43 -8.89
CA VAL A 133 -5.63 1.35 -9.55
C VAL A 133 -5.45 1.11 -11.04
N GLN A 134 -4.59 1.88 -11.70
CA GLN A 134 -4.31 1.74 -13.13
C GLN A 134 -3.70 0.37 -13.48
N GLU A 135 -2.70 -0.09 -12.72
CA GLU A 135 -2.12 -1.42 -12.90
C GLU A 135 -3.19 -2.52 -12.82
N ASN A 136 -4.09 -2.46 -11.86
CA ASN A 136 -5.15 -3.43 -11.73
C ASN A 136 -6.20 -3.31 -12.87
N ALA A 137 -6.55 -2.10 -13.28
CA ALA A 137 -7.47 -1.86 -14.39
C ALA A 137 -6.92 -2.41 -15.71
N SER A 138 -5.63 -2.22 -15.98
CA SER A 138 -4.99 -2.73 -17.19
C SER A 138 -5.03 -4.26 -17.28
N THR A 139 -4.93 -4.97 -16.13
CA THR A 139 -5.02 -6.45 -16.10
C THR A 139 -6.36 -7.01 -16.54
N VAL A 140 -7.43 -6.21 -16.45
CA VAL A 140 -8.78 -6.59 -16.88
C VAL A 140 -9.16 -5.98 -18.23
N GLY A 141 -8.18 -5.39 -18.93
CA GLY A 141 -8.33 -4.84 -20.27
C GLY A 141 -8.83 -3.39 -20.31
N PHE A 142 -8.86 -2.71 -19.17
CA PHE A 142 -9.15 -1.29 -19.10
C PHE A 142 -7.83 -0.51 -19.05
N ASP A 143 -7.32 -0.18 -20.23
CA ASP A 143 -6.07 0.56 -20.40
C ASP A 143 -6.16 1.44 -21.66
N TRP A 144 -5.35 2.49 -21.67
CA TRP A 144 -5.21 3.37 -22.81
C TRP A 144 -4.36 2.70 -23.89
N LYS A 145 -4.76 2.81 -25.14
CA LYS A 145 -3.97 2.30 -26.28
C LYS A 145 -2.81 3.22 -26.62
N GLU A 146 -3.04 4.52 -26.47
CA GLU A 146 -2.08 5.56 -26.78
C GLU A 146 -2.01 6.58 -25.65
N ALA A 147 -0.82 7.12 -25.39
CA ALA A 147 -0.62 8.16 -24.37
C ALA A 147 -1.47 9.42 -24.61
N SER A 148 -1.78 9.71 -25.88
CA SER A 148 -2.66 10.82 -26.26
C SER A 148 -4.09 10.67 -25.74
N GLU A 149 -4.62 9.44 -25.64
CA GLU A 149 -5.96 9.20 -25.11
C GLU A 149 -6.02 9.55 -23.61
N ALA A 150 -4.98 9.18 -22.85
CA ALA A 150 -4.85 9.56 -21.44
C ALA A 150 -4.75 11.09 -21.28
N PHE A 151 -4.01 11.76 -22.17
CA PHE A 151 -3.87 13.22 -22.14
C PHE A 151 -5.21 13.94 -22.38
N PHE A 152 -5.99 13.52 -23.36
CA PHE A 152 -7.33 14.08 -23.60
C PHE A 152 -8.25 13.91 -22.40
N LYS A 153 -8.14 12.79 -21.67
CA LYS A 153 -8.93 12.60 -20.45
C LYS A 153 -8.52 13.55 -19.33
N ILE A 154 -7.24 13.86 -19.20
CA ILE A 154 -6.76 14.89 -18.25
C ILE A 154 -7.35 16.27 -18.58
N GLU A 155 -7.39 16.64 -19.86
CA GLU A 155 -7.97 17.91 -20.31
C GLU A 155 -9.50 17.97 -20.03
N GLU A 156 -10.20 16.85 -20.24
CA GLU A 156 -11.63 16.71 -19.92
C GLU A 156 -11.90 16.93 -18.43
N GLU A 157 -11.21 16.19 -17.55
CA GLU A 157 -11.34 16.30 -16.09
C GLU A 157 -10.99 17.71 -15.59
N ALA A 158 -9.89 18.28 -16.08
CA ALA A 158 -9.53 19.66 -15.77
C ALA A 158 -10.60 20.68 -16.20
N GLY A 159 -11.26 20.42 -17.32
CA GLY A 159 -12.38 21.23 -17.82
C GLY A 159 -13.62 21.12 -16.93
N GLU A 160 -13.91 19.96 -16.38
CA GLU A 160 -15.03 19.73 -15.45
C GLU A 160 -14.80 20.43 -14.11
N VAL A 161 -13.61 20.28 -13.53
CA VAL A 161 -13.23 21.03 -12.30
C VAL A 161 -13.36 22.54 -12.52
N LYS A 162 -12.89 23.06 -13.68
CA LYS A 162 -13.02 24.48 -14.01
C LYS A 162 -14.47 24.94 -14.04
N LYS A 163 -15.37 24.16 -14.67
CA LYS A 163 -16.81 24.49 -14.73
C LYS A 163 -17.44 24.53 -13.33
N LEU A 164 -17.09 23.57 -12.45
CA LEU A 164 -17.59 23.55 -11.08
C LEU A 164 -17.10 24.76 -10.29
N LEU A 165 -15.84 25.17 -10.45
CA LEU A 165 -15.32 26.36 -9.81
C LEU A 165 -16.02 27.64 -10.28
N GLU A 166 -16.30 27.77 -11.59
CA GLU A 166 -17.02 28.91 -12.17
C GLU A 166 -18.48 28.96 -11.67
N GLN A 167 -19.17 27.82 -11.57
CA GLN A 167 -20.52 27.71 -11.02
C GLN A 167 -20.58 28.12 -9.55
N ASN A 168 -19.62 27.64 -8.74
CA ASN A 168 -19.53 28.01 -7.33
C ASN A 168 -19.18 29.47 -7.11
N ALA A 169 -18.39 30.08 -7.98
CA ALA A 169 -18.08 31.51 -7.93
C ALA A 169 -19.29 32.40 -8.32
N ALA A 170 -20.19 31.89 -9.17
CA ALA A 170 -21.37 32.59 -9.63
C ALA A 170 -22.58 32.46 -8.65
N SER A 171 -22.55 31.51 -7.71
CA SER A 171 -23.61 31.36 -6.70
C SER A 171 -23.40 32.34 -5.56
N PRO A 172 -24.42 33.15 -5.16
CA PRO A 172 -24.30 34.00 -3.99
C PRO A 172 -24.05 33.15 -2.74
N LYS A 173 -23.11 33.57 -1.90
CA LYS A 173 -22.77 32.90 -0.63
C LYS A 173 -23.92 33.10 0.39
N ASP A 174 -24.98 32.33 0.26
CA ASP A 174 -25.92 32.11 1.34
C ASP A 174 -25.51 30.79 2.03
N GLY A 175 -24.64 30.95 2.99
CA GLY A 175 -24.51 30.26 4.25
C GLY A 175 -24.49 28.75 4.34
N LYS A 176 -23.91 27.97 3.36
CA LYS A 176 -23.31 26.64 3.62
C LYS A 176 -22.47 26.18 2.41
N PRO A 177 -21.24 25.67 2.59
CA PRO A 177 -20.51 25.03 1.48
C PRO A 177 -21.09 23.64 1.25
N GLU A 178 -22.02 23.49 0.31
CA GLU A 178 -22.51 22.16 -0.13
C GLU A 178 -21.61 21.47 -1.18
N SER A 179 -20.55 22.12 -1.64
CA SER A 179 -19.83 21.66 -2.84
C SER A 179 -18.40 21.18 -2.65
N GLN A 180 -17.94 21.07 -1.40
CA GLN A 180 -16.58 20.54 -1.17
C GLN A 180 -16.47 19.06 -1.57
N GLY A 181 -17.56 18.30 -1.42
CA GLY A 181 -17.64 16.89 -1.82
C GLY A 181 -17.59 16.66 -3.33
N ASP A 182 -18.20 17.57 -4.12
CA ASP A 182 -18.25 17.41 -5.58
C ASP A 182 -16.87 17.67 -6.22
N ILE A 183 -16.14 18.67 -5.71
CA ILE A 183 -14.76 18.95 -6.17
C ILE A 183 -13.80 17.83 -5.77
N GLU A 184 -13.96 17.27 -4.56
CA GLU A 184 -13.12 16.14 -4.09
C GLU A 184 -13.39 14.83 -4.86
N THR A 185 -14.54 14.70 -5.50
CA THR A 185 -14.90 13.52 -6.31
C THR A 185 -14.29 13.59 -7.72
N GLU A 186 -14.05 14.81 -8.25
CA GLU A 186 -13.49 15.05 -9.59
C GLU A 186 -11.94 15.16 -9.59
N ILE A 187 -11.28 15.21 -8.41
CA ILE A 187 -9.83 15.21 -8.26
C ILE A 187 -9.32 13.82 -7.85
#